data_47219dcf547ce2b9ef3e9fc5cf1ffe69
#
_entry.id   47219dcf547ce2b9ef3e9fc5cf1ffe69
#
_cell.length_a   1.000
_cell.length_b   1.000
_cell.length_c   1.000
_cell.angle_alpha   90.00
_cell.angle_beta   90.00
_cell.angle_gamma   90.00
#
_symmetry.space_group_name_H-M   'P 1'
#
loop_
_entity.id
_entity.type
_entity.pdbx_description
1 polymer ?
#
loop_
_entity_poly.entity_id
_entity_poly.type
_entity_poly.pdbx_seq_one_letter_code
_entity_poly.pdbx_strand_id
1 'polypeptide(L)'
;MNIRQDREQLIDNVKQWIGLDEELKLLRKKARQLREKKKDLTSSLVSIMKTNDIDCFDVNDGQLIRTTRQVKTPLSKKHLLTSLAQYFQNDPKVVKELGGFIMNSRASKTKEDIRRKINLK
;
A
#
# COMPACT_ATOMS: atom_id res chain seq x y z
N MET A 1 13.64 15.26 46.35
CA MET A 1 13.74 14.32 45.24
C MET A 1 14.72 13.21 45.56
N ASN A 2 14.30 11.98 45.49
CA ASN A 2 15.15 10.83 45.83
C ASN A 2 15.78 10.26 44.55
N ILE A 3 17.08 10.46 44.37
CA ILE A 3 17.83 10.03 43.18
C ILE A 3 17.75 8.52 43.01
N ARG A 4 17.67 7.76 44.08
CA ARG A 4 17.58 6.30 44.07
C ARG A 4 16.23 5.84 43.47
N GLN A 5 15.14 6.49 43.85
CA GLN A 5 13.82 6.19 43.28
C GLN A 5 13.73 6.54 41.79
N ASP A 6 14.32 7.67 41.39
CA ASP A 6 14.35 8.09 39.99
C ASP A 6 15.14 7.10 39.13
N ARG A 7 16.26 6.57 39.69
CA ARG A 7 17.08 5.58 38.99
C ARG A 7 16.33 4.25 38.83
N GLU A 8 15.66 3.79 39.88
CA GLU A 8 14.86 2.56 39.84
C GLU A 8 13.72 2.67 38.87
N GLN A 9 13.03 3.81 38.88
CA GLN A 9 11.96 4.10 37.94
C GLN A 9 12.44 4.13 36.50
N LEU A 10 13.62 4.73 36.28
CA LEU A 10 14.23 4.75 34.95
C LEU A 10 14.53 3.33 34.45
N ILE A 11 15.12 2.48 35.30
CA ILE A 11 15.41 1.10 34.94
C ILE A 11 14.12 0.34 34.59
N ASP A 12 13.08 0.49 35.39
CA ASP A 12 11.80 -0.16 35.14
C ASP A 12 11.20 0.30 33.82
N ASN A 13 11.23 1.61 33.55
CA ASN A 13 10.71 2.20 32.31
C ASN A 13 11.48 1.68 31.10
N VAL A 14 12.81 1.58 31.21
CA VAL A 14 13.66 1.04 30.14
C VAL A 14 13.30 -0.42 29.84
N LYS A 15 13.15 -1.23 30.88
CA LYS A 15 12.76 -2.65 30.71
C LYS A 15 11.39 -2.78 30.03
N GLN A 16 10.42 -1.98 30.44
CA GLN A 16 9.09 -1.98 29.83
C GLN A 16 9.16 -1.54 28.36
N TRP A 17 9.94 -0.49 28.10
CA TRP A 17 10.09 0.02 26.73
C TRP A 17 10.71 -1.04 25.82
N ILE A 18 11.77 -1.72 26.28
CA ILE A 18 12.42 -2.78 25.51
C ILE A 18 11.47 -3.94 25.25
N GLY A 19 10.70 -4.34 26.26
CA GLY A 19 9.70 -5.39 26.13
C GLY A 19 8.64 -5.06 25.08
N LEU A 20 8.12 -3.83 25.12
CA LEU A 20 7.14 -3.36 24.12
C LEU A 20 7.73 -3.28 22.73
N ASP A 21 8.96 -2.82 22.61
CA ASP A 21 9.67 -2.75 21.33
C ASP A 21 9.82 -4.13 20.69
N GLU A 22 10.21 -5.12 21.49
CA GLU A 22 10.35 -6.51 21.03
C GLU A 22 9.01 -7.10 20.61
N GLU A 23 7.95 -6.89 21.40
CA GLU A 23 6.62 -7.36 21.05
C GLU A 23 6.13 -6.74 19.73
N LEU A 24 6.36 -5.45 19.57
CA LEU A 24 5.99 -4.75 18.33
C LEU A 24 6.74 -5.32 17.13
N LYS A 25 8.02 -5.63 17.29
CA LYS A 25 8.81 -6.23 16.20
C LYS A 25 8.27 -7.61 15.82
N LEU A 26 7.91 -8.42 16.80
CA LEU A 26 7.32 -9.73 16.55
C LEU A 26 5.97 -9.62 15.86
N LEU A 27 5.13 -8.69 16.30
CA LEU A 27 3.81 -8.46 15.70
C LEU A 27 3.94 -7.95 14.26
N ARG A 28 4.89 -7.05 13.98
CA ARG A 28 5.15 -6.57 12.63
C ARG A 28 5.59 -7.71 11.71
N LYS A 29 6.48 -8.57 12.20
CA LYS A 29 6.95 -9.74 11.46
C LYS A 29 5.78 -10.68 11.15
N LYS A 30 4.96 -10.96 12.15
CA LYS A 30 3.78 -11.82 11.98
C LYS A 30 2.78 -11.21 11.01
N ALA A 31 2.53 -9.90 11.12
CA ALA A 31 1.64 -9.18 10.21
C ALA A 31 2.15 -9.24 8.77
N ARG A 32 3.46 -9.10 8.57
CA ARG A 32 4.08 -9.23 7.24
C ARG A 32 3.86 -10.61 6.66
N GLN A 33 4.10 -11.64 7.44
CA GLN A 33 3.91 -13.03 7.01
C GLN A 33 2.45 -13.30 6.63
N LEU A 34 1.52 -12.79 7.41
CA LEU A 34 0.08 -12.94 7.12
C LEU A 34 -0.32 -12.20 5.85
N ARG A 35 0.22 -10.99 5.63
CA ARG A 35 -0.03 -10.23 4.41
C ARG A 35 0.49 -10.98 3.17
N GLU A 36 1.67 -11.58 3.25
CA GLU A 36 2.24 -12.36 2.15
C GLU A 36 1.38 -13.57 1.83
N LYS A 37 0.93 -14.30 2.85
CA LYS A 37 0.04 -15.44 2.66
C LYS A 37 -1.29 -15.00 2.04
N LYS A 38 -1.85 -13.89 2.52
CA LYS A 38 -3.09 -13.33 1.98
C LYS A 38 -2.91 -12.92 0.51
N LYS A 39 -1.76 -12.34 0.18
CA LYS A 39 -1.43 -11.93 -1.19
C LYS A 39 -1.37 -13.13 -2.12
N ASP A 40 -0.72 -14.21 -1.69
CA ASP A 40 -0.62 -15.45 -2.48
C ASP A 40 -2.00 -16.08 -2.69
N LEU A 41 -2.82 -16.12 -1.65
CA LEU A 41 -4.19 -16.61 -1.74
C LEU A 41 -5.06 -15.72 -2.64
N THR A 42 -4.88 -14.41 -2.57
CA THR A 42 -5.59 -13.46 -3.43
C THR A 42 -5.27 -13.73 -4.90
N SER A 43 -3.99 -13.92 -5.23
CA SER A 43 -3.58 -14.22 -6.60
C SER A 43 -4.18 -15.54 -7.09
N SER A 44 -4.20 -16.54 -6.24
CA SER A 44 -4.79 -17.85 -6.56
C SER A 44 -6.30 -17.74 -6.78
N LEU A 45 -7.00 -17.01 -5.90
CA LEU A 45 -8.43 -16.78 -6.01
C LEU A 45 -8.78 -16.02 -7.29
N VAL A 46 -8.05 -14.95 -7.59
CA VAL A 46 -8.26 -14.16 -8.81
C VAL A 46 -8.10 -15.04 -10.05
N SER A 47 -7.05 -15.86 -10.08
CA SER A 47 -6.79 -16.77 -11.19
C SER A 47 -7.93 -17.76 -11.40
N ILE A 48 -8.40 -18.38 -10.33
CA ILE A 48 -9.51 -19.34 -10.39
C ILE A 48 -10.81 -18.65 -10.82
N MET A 49 -11.10 -17.49 -10.25
CA MET A 49 -12.31 -16.74 -10.57
C MET A 49 -12.32 -16.28 -12.03
N LYS A 50 -11.19 -15.84 -12.55
CA LYS A 50 -11.04 -15.48 -13.96
C LYS A 50 -11.30 -16.67 -14.88
N THR A 51 -10.64 -17.79 -14.58
CA THR A 51 -10.74 -19.01 -15.41
C THR A 51 -12.18 -19.53 -15.48
N ASN A 52 -12.94 -19.38 -14.39
CA ASN A 52 -14.31 -19.88 -14.28
C ASN A 52 -15.37 -18.78 -14.49
N ASP A 53 -14.96 -17.56 -14.85
CA ASP A 53 -15.84 -16.41 -15.08
C ASP A 53 -16.71 -16.10 -13.87
N ILE A 54 -16.10 -16.11 -12.69
CA ILE A 54 -16.77 -15.81 -11.43
C ILE A 54 -16.40 -14.39 -10.99
N ASP A 55 -17.39 -13.53 -10.74
CA ASP A 55 -17.17 -12.16 -10.27
C ASP A 55 -17.21 -12.03 -8.77
N CYS A 56 -18.04 -12.83 -8.10
CA CYS A 56 -18.15 -12.85 -6.64
C CYS A 56 -18.68 -14.20 -6.18
N PHE A 57 -18.50 -14.48 -4.88
CA PHE A 57 -19.13 -15.64 -4.26
C PHE A 57 -19.48 -15.33 -2.80
N ASP A 58 -20.51 -16.01 -2.31
CA ASP A 58 -21.03 -15.79 -0.99
C ASP A 58 -20.18 -16.46 0.08
N VAL A 59 -20.02 -15.76 1.20
CA VAL A 59 -19.43 -16.28 2.43
C VAL A 59 -20.41 -16.03 3.57
N ASN A 60 -20.11 -16.54 4.75
CA ASN A 60 -21.06 -16.53 5.88
C ASN A 60 -21.62 -15.16 6.21
N ASP A 61 -20.83 -14.10 6.11
CA ASP A 61 -21.20 -12.74 6.54
C ASP A 61 -21.23 -11.72 5.38
N GLY A 62 -21.18 -12.19 4.15
CA GLY A 62 -21.21 -11.30 3.00
C GLY A 62 -20.72 -11.96 1.72
N GLN A 63 -19.88 -11.27 1.00
CA GLN A 63 -19.38 -11.71 -0.31
C GLN A 63 -17.90 -11.39 -0.46
N LEU A 64 -17.21 -12.23 -1.23
CA LEU A 64 -15.89 -11.92 -1.77
C LEU A 64 -16.07 -11.51 -3.23
N ILE A 65 -15.62 -10.31 -3.56
CA ILE A 65 -15.84 -9.70 -4.86
C ILE A 65 -14.49 -9.49 -5.54
N ARG A 66 -14.35 -9.96 -6.80
CA ARG A 66 -13.19 -9.69 -7.61
C ARG A 66 -13.25 -8.25 -8.11
N THR A 67 -12.26 -7.45 -7.74
CA THR A 67 -12.19 -6.05 -8.16
C THR A 67 -11.11 -5.88 -9.22
N THR A 68 -11.40 -5.04 -10.21
CA THR A 68 -10.45 -4.70 -11.28
C THR A 68 -10.35 -3.19 -11.35
N ARG A 69 -9.12 -2.69 -11.30
CA ARG A 69 -8.87 -1.26 -11.47
C ARG A 69 -7.61 -1.02 -12.28
N GLN A 70 -7.61 0.05 -13.03
CA GLN A 70 -6.46 0.49 -13.79
C GLN A 70 -5.60 1.42 -12.92
N VAL A 71 -4.33 1.10 -12.78
CA VAL A 71 -3.39 1.91 -12.01
C VAL A 71 -2.31 2.42 -12.95
N LYS A 72 -2.20 3.75 -13.05
CA LYS A 72 -1.17 4.37 -13.86
C LYS A 72 0.21 4.13 -13.25
N THR A 73 1.18 3.85 -14.11
CA THR A 73 2.57 3.66 -13.70
C THR A 73 3.08 4.91 -12.99
N PRO A 74 3.76 4.78 -11.83
CA PRO A 74 4.29 5.95 -11.13
C PRO A 74 5.28 6.72 -11.98
N LEU A 75 5.13 8.03 -12.02
CA LEU A 75 6.07 8.94 -12.68
C LEU A 75 6.12 10.21 -11.84
N SER A 76 7.30 10.62 -11.42
CA SER A 76 7.49 11.84 -10.65
C SER A 76 7.20 13.06 -11.53
N LYS A 77 6.07 13.72 -11.28
CA LYS A 77 5.68 14.94 -11.99
C LYS A 77 6.72 16.03 -11.82
N LYS A 78 7.26 16.18 -10.62
CA LYS A 78 8.29 17.19 -10.32
C LYS A 78 9.55 16.95 -11.14
N HIS A 79 10.04 15.72 -11.19
CA HIS A 79 11.22 15.37 -11.97
C HIS A 79 11.00 15.60 -13.47
N LEU A 80 9.86 15.18 -13.99
CA LEU A 80 9.50 15.38 -15.38
C LEU A 80 9.47 16.84 -15.75
N LEU A 81 8.76 17.68 -14.98
CA LEU A 81 8.66 19.11 -15.24
C LEU A 81 10.01 19.82 -15.14
N THR A 82 10.81 19.43 -14.13
CA THR A 82 12.16 19.97 -13.97
C THR A 82 13.04 19.62 -15.17
N SER A 83 12.99 18.38 -15.62
CA SER A 83 13.79 17.92 -16.77
C SER A 83 13.36 18.62 -18.07
N LEU A 84 12.06 18.78 -18.30
CA LEU A 84 11.54 19.49 -19.46
C LEU A 84 11.87 20.98 -19.41
N ALA A 85 11.82 21.59 -18.23
CA ALA A 85 12.19 23.00 -18.05
C ALA A 85 13.66 23.23 -18.38
N GLN A 86 14.54 22.30 -18.06
CA GLN A 86 15.96 22.36 -18.42
C GLN A 86 16.17 22.24 -19.91
N TYR A 87 15.41 21.36 -20.57
CA TYR A 87 15.53 21.13 -22.02
C TYR A 87 14.95 22.29 -22.84
N PHE A 88 13.81 22.85 -22.42
CA PHE A 88 13.10 23.96 -23.07
C PHE A 88 13.24 25.25 -22.26
N GLN A 89 14.46 25.73 -22.07
CA GLN A 89 14.82 26.80 -21.11
C GLN A 89 13.98 28.08 -21.21
N ASN A 90 13.39 28.38 -22.38
CA ASN A 90 12.74 29.67 -22.62
C ASN A 90 11.26 29.57 -23.00
N ASP A 91 10.62 28.42 -22.83
CA ASP A 91 9.22 28.28 -23.19
C ASP A 91 8.43 27.49 -22.15
N PRO A 92 7.97 28.14 -21.06
CA PRO A 92 7.20 27.47 -20.02
C PRO A 92 5.86 26.91 -20.51
N LYS A 93 5.31 27.43 -21.59
CA LYS A 93 4.07 26.94 -22.18
C LYS A 93 4.26 25.56 -22.80
N VAL A 94 5.33 25.36 -23.55
CA VAL A 94 5.69 24.07 -24.15
C VAL A 94 5.99 23.05 -23.07
N VAL A 95 6.71 23.42 -22.03
CA VAL A 95 7.00 22.54 -20.88
C VAL A 95 5.71 22.02 -20.25
N LYS A 96 4.75 22.91 -20.04
CA LYS A 96 3.46 22.56 -19.42
C LYS A 96 2.67 21.61 -20.32
N GLU A 97 2.61 21.87 -21.61
CA GLU A 97 1.90 21.04 -22.58
C GLU A 97 2.53 19.65 -22.71
N LEU A 98 3.83 19.57 -22.87
CA LEU A 98 4.56 18.31 -22.97
C LEU A 98 4.47 17.51 -21.67
N GLY A 99 4.62 18.15 -20.53
CA GLY A 99 4.49 17.51 -19.23
C GLY A 99 3.13 16.90 -19.06
N GLY A 100 2.07 17.62 -19.41
CA GLY A 100 0.70 17.12 -19.37
C GLY A 100 0.48 15.94 -20.30
N PHE A 101 0.99 16.02 -21.53
CA PHE A 101 0.89 14.93 -22.49
C PHE A 101 1.57 13.66 -21.99
N ILE A 102 2.81 13.77 -21.52
CA ILE A 102 3.57 12.61 -21.01
C ILE A 102 2.90 12.00 -19.79
N MET A 103 2.45 12.84 -18.85
CA MET A 103 1.76 12.35 -17.66
C MET A 103 0.46 11.62 -17.97
N ASN A 104 -0.27 12.10 -18.99
CA ASN A 104 -1.53 11.48 -19.39
C ASN A 104 -1.35 10.25 -20.26
N SER A 105 -0.23 10.12 -20.95
CA SER A 105 0.07 8.98 -21.84
C SER A 105 0.68 7.79 -21.13
N ARG A 106 0.89 7.86 -19.81
CA ARG A 106 1.46 6.75 -19.04
C ARG A 106 0.64 5.48 -19.21
N ALA A 107 1.35 4.36 -19.34
CA ALA A 107 0.71 3.05 -19.36
C ALA A 107 -0.05 2.81 -18.05
N SER A 108 -1.24 2.22 -18.16
CA SER A 108 -2.03 1.82 -17.00
C SER A 108 -1.76 0.36 -16.70
N LYS A 109 -1.67 0.03 -15.40
CA LYS A 109 -1.63 -1.34 -14.93
C LYS A 109 -3.02 -1.75 -14.46
N THR A 110 -3.45 -2.94 -14.87
CA THR A 110 -4.67 -3.53 -14.33
C THR A 110 -4.34 -4.20 -13.01
N LYS A 111 -4.97 -3.76 -11.93
CA LYS A 111 -4.88 -4.41 -10.62
C LYS A 111 -6.15 -5.18 -10.34
N GLU A 112 -5.99 -6.43 -9.96
CA GLU A 112 -7.10 -7.28 -9.54
C GLU A 112 -6.93 -7.66 -8.10
N ASP A 113 -8.00 -7.58 -7.33
CA ASP A 113 -7.99 -7.85 -5.91
C ASP A 113 -9.29 -8.50 -5.48
N ILE A 114 -9.35 -8.90 -4.22
CA ILE A 114 -10.55 -9.46 -3.60
C ILE A 114 -11.00 -8.50 -2.51
N ARG A 115 -12.28 -8.12 -2.56
CA ARG A 115 -12.92 -7.29 -1.55
C ARG A 115 -13.95 -8.11 -0.80
N ARG A 116 -13.92 -8.02 0.52
CA ARG A 116 -14.91 -8.65 1.38
C ARG A 116 -16.02 -7.65 1.67
N LYS A 117 -17.25 -8.05 1.36
CA LYS A 117 -18.43 -7.26 1.71
C LYS A 117 -19.15 -7.95 2.87
N ILE A 118 -19.31 -7.25 3.97
CA ILE A 118 -20.01 -7.73 5.14
C ILE A 118 -21.43 -7.20 5.11
N ASN A 119 -22.41 -8.10 5.28
CA ASN A 119 -23.81 -7.71 5.35
C ASN A 119 -24.12 -7.23 6.76
N LEU A 120 -24.47 -5.95 6.89
CA LEU A 120 -24.93 -5.36 8.15
C LEU A 120 -26.43 -5.61 8.27
N LYS A 121 -26.83 -6.12 9.42
CA LYS A 121 -28.25 -6.28 9.73
C LYS A 121 -28.80 -5.05 10.44
#